data_c03d96b2406d9bfb7ddfb57aed6eddf6
#
_entry.id   c03d96b2406d9bfb7ddfb57aed6eddf6
#
_cell.length_a   1.000
_cell.length_b   1.000
_cell.length_c   1.000
_cell.angle_alpha   90.00
_cell.angle_beta   90.00
_cell.angle_gamma   90.00
#
_symmetry.space_group_name_H-M   'P 1'
#
loop_
_entity.id
_entity.type
_entity.pdbx_description
1 polymer ?
#
loop_
_entity_poly.entity_id
_entity_poly.type
_entity_poly.pdbx_seq_one_letter_code
_entity_poly.pdbx_strand_id
1 'polypeptide(L)'
;MSRLTTLLHYPLHPSVQAFSTTRVSPFPLTEQEIGDMGSYAAFNVTHYCGDAPERVARNRQWLAAQLDLALSQLWLPRQTHTDNIACIDRAFLSLPQDEQLRALEEVDALITDQPEHCIGVSTADCIPILLFDPKNRVAAAIHAGWRGTIKHIATKTLCLMQQRYGTCPTDVLAQLGPGISLAAYEVGEEVASLFTTPEAGFPSAVVSYPSTSANPSVSPRPHLDLQAANVFLLEEGLPLEQIRVSPFCTFTHSDSFFSARRLGIQSGRIYTAIMMKE
;
A
#
# COMPACT_ATOMS: atom_id res chain seq x y z
N MET A 1 -1.95 -3.14 24.49
CA MET A 1 -1.27 -3.35 23.19
C MET A 1 0.12 -2.74 23.28
N SER A 2 1.18 -3.42 22.80
CA SER A 2 2.52 -2.84 22.71
C SER A 2 2.48 -1.64 21.75
N ARG A 3 3.19 -0.57 22.12
CA ARG A 3 3.28 0.64 21.27
C ARG A 3 3.98 0.25 19.95
N LEU A 4 3.38 0.58 18.81
CA LEU A 4 4.01 0.34 17.50
C LEU A 4 5.33 1.10 17.40
N THR A 5 6.29 0.53 16.71
CA THR A 5 7.56 1.15 16.34
C THR A 5 7.44 1.86 15.00
N THR A 6 8.49 2.55 14.56
CA THR A 6 8.53 3.24 13.25
C THR A 6 8.24 2.30 12.07
N LEU A 7 8.64 1.03 12.18
CA LEU A 7 8.37 0.00 11.18
C LEU A 7 7.51 -1.12 11.77
N LEU A 8 6.42 -1.44 11.09
CA LEU A 8 5.60 -2.63 11.32
C LEU A 8 6.09 -3.71 10.37
N HIS A 9 6.85 -4.69 10.87
CA HIS A 9 7.39 -5.78 10.07
C HIS A 9 6.39 -6.91 9.86
N TYR A 10 6.45 -7.53 8.69
CA TYR A 10 5.66 -8.71 8.32
C TYR A 10 6.57 -9.94 8.18
N PRO A 11 6.30 -11.03 8.92
CA PRO A 11 7.05 -12.27 8.78
C PRO A 11 6.56 -13.05 7.54
N LEU A 12 6.70 -12.44 6.36
CA LEU A 12 6.19 -13.00 5.12
C LEU A 12 7.02 -14.20 4.68
N HIS A 13 8.33 -14.03 4.56
CA HIS A 13 9.29 -15.09 4.24
C HIS A 13 10.70 -14.71 4.74
N PRO A 14 11.57 -15.69 5.13
CA PRO A 14 12.92 -15.39 5.65
C PRO A 14 13.84 -14.65 4.66
N SER A 15 13.66 -14.85 3.36
CA SER A 15 14.48 -14.22 2.30
C SER A 15 14.03 -12.82 1.90
N VAL A 16 13.02 -12.24 2.57
CA VAL A 16 12.58 -10.87 2.32
C VAL A 16 12.51 -10.06 3.62
N GLN A 17 12.61 -8.75 3.48
CA GLN A 17 12.13 -7.80 4.46
C GLN A 17 10.85 -7.17 3.91
N ALA A 18 9.73 -7.36 4.62
CA ALA A 18 8.44 -6.81 4.28
C ALA A 18 7.93 -5.98 5.47
N PHE A 19 7.47 -4.76 5.23
CA PHE A 19 7.06 -3.85 6.30
C PHE A 19 6.13 -2.74 5.81
N SER A 20 5.46 -2.09 6.78
CA SER A 20 4.86 -0.77 6.60
C SER A 20 5.50 0.23 7.55
N THR A 21 5.72 1.46 7.11
CA THR A 21 6.06 2.55 8.03
C THR A 21 4.84 2.92 8.87
N THR A 22 5.08 3.44 10.06
CA THR A 22 4.05 4.04 10.90
C THR A 22 4.27 5.56 10.99
N ARG A 23 3.41 6.27 11.71
CA ARG A 23 3.61 7.70 12.05
C ARG A 23 4.62 7.91 13.18
N VAL A 24 5.08 6.84 13.82
CA VAL A 24 6.03 6.95 14.94
C VAL A 24 7.39 7.39 14.42
N SER A 25 7.83 8.58 14.86
CA SER A 25 9.14 9.10 14.49
C SER A 25 10.27 8.28 15.13
N PRO A 26 11.33 7.96 14.40
CA PRO A 26 12.55 7.39 14.96
C PRO A 26 13.43 8.46 15.66
N PHE A 27 13.08 9.74 15.46
CA PHE A 27 13.78 10.87 16.05
C PHE A 27 13.02 11.40 17.27
N PRO A 28 13.71 11.90 18.30
CA PRO A 28 13.05 12.65 19.35
C PRO A 28 12.46 13.93 18.76
N LEU A 29 11.19 14.19 19.06
CA LEU A 29 10.46 15.39 18.63
C LEU A 29 9.82 16.05 19.85
N THR A 30 9.89 17.37 19.90
CA THR A 30 9.15 18.17 20.87
C THR A 30 7.68 18.29 20.45
N GLU A 31 6.80 18.67 21.39
CA GLU A 31 5.38 18.93 21.09
C GLU A 31 5.20 20.06 20.08
N GLN A 32 6.08 21.08 20.14
CA GLN A 32 6.09 22.19 19.20
C GLN A 32 6.39 21.69 17.76
N GLU A 33 7.44 20.88 17.58
CA GLU A 33 7.79 20.30 16.27
C GLU A 33 6.65 19.43 15.72
N ILE A 34 6.01 18.61 16.57
CA ILE A 34 4.85 17.80 16.18
C ILE A 34 3.69 18.71 15.74
N GLY A 35 3.43 19.79 16.50
CA GLY A 35 2.40 20.78 16.16
C GLY A 35 2.66 21.44 14.81
N ASP A 36 3.91 21.87 14.56
CA ASP A 36 4.32 22.54 13.33
C ASP A 36 4.24 21.60 12.09
N MET A 37 4.39 20.29 12.29
CA MET A 37 4.22 19.28 11.23
C MET A 37 2.73 19.04 10.88
N GLY A 38 1.81 19.29 11.80
CA GLY A 38 0.37 19.09 11.61
C GLY A 38 0.01 17.69 11.11
N SER A 39 -0.73 17.59 10.01
CA SER A 39 -1.17 16.33 9.43
C SER A 39 -0.03 15.46 8.83
N TYR A 40 1.19 15.98 8.75
CA TYR A 40 2.38 15.25 8.29
C TYR A 40 3.22 14.63 9.43
N ALA A 41 2.83 14.90 10.69
CA ALA A 41 3.54 14.35 11.84
C ALA A 41 3.35 12.83 11.94
N ALA A 42 4.41 12.03 12.06
CA ALA A 42 5.79 12.50 12.17
C ALA A 42 6.73 11.82 11.16
N PHE A 43 6.47 10.57 10.75
CA PHE A 43 7.37 9.83 9.88
C PHE A 43 6.73 9.57 8.50
N ASN A 44 6.99 10.46 7.55
CA ASN A 44 6.53 10.36 6.17
C ASN A 44 7.75 10.33 5.23
N VAL A 45 7.77 9.38 4.30
CA VAL A 45 8.84 9.21 3.30
C VAL A 45 8.39 9.53 1.87
N THR A 46 7.12 9.95 1.70
CA THR A 46 6.52 10.26 0.40
C THR A 46 6.79 11.71 0.02
N HIS A 47 7.47 11.91 -1.10
CA HIS A 47 7.96 13.22 -1.51
C HIS A 47 6.94 14.08 -2.28
N TYR A 48 5.82 13.50 -2.72
CA TYR A 48 4.82 14.18 -3.56
C TYR A 48 3.49 14.48 -2.84
N CYS A 49 3.42 14.32 -1.52
CA CYS A 49 2.18 14.55 -0.77
C CYS A 49 2.07 15.96 -0.12
N GLY A 50 3.07 16.83 -0.35
CA GLY A 50 3.07 18.21 0.13
C GLY A 50 3.77 18.43 1.48
N ASP A 51 4.48 17.44 2.00
CA ASP A 51 5.32 17.57 3.19
C ASP A 51 6.64 18.34 2.89
N ALA A 52 7.29 18.85 3.93
CA ALA A 52 8.56 19.57 3.82
C ALA A 52 9.66 18.65 3.22
N PRO A 53 10.31 19.06 2.10
CA PRO A 53 11.28 18.22 1.39
C PRO A 53 12.44 17.74 2.27
N GLU A 54 12.95 18.61 3.17
CA GLU A 54 14.08 18.29 4.05
C GLU A 54 13.70 17.22 5.07
N ARG A 55 12.45 17.26 5.58
CA ARG A 55 11.93 16.26 6.50
C ARG A 55 11.77 14.90 5.81
N VAL A 56 11.19 14.90 4.62
CA VAL A 56 11.06 13.70 3.80
C VAL A 56 12.42 13.11 3.48
N ALA A 57 13.39 13.94 3.07
CA ALA A 57 14.75 13.50 2.76
C ALA A 57 15.42 12.84 3.98
N ARG A 58 15.33 13.46 5.17
CA ARG A 58 15.85 12.91 6.43
C ARG A 58 15.20 11.56 6.76
N ASN A 59 13.87 11.46 6.61
CA ASN A 59 13.14 10.24 6.89
C ASN A 59 13.54 9.11 5.91
N ARG A 60 13.70 9.43 4.63
CA ARG A 60 14.17 8.48 3.60
C ARG A 60 15.60 8.02 3.85
N GLN A 61 16.50 8.91 4.27
CA GLN A 61 17.87 8.56 4.65
C GLN A 61 17.89 7.59 5.83
N TRP A 62 17.09 7.88 6.86
CA TRP A 62 16.96 6.97 7.98
C TRP A 62 16.43 5.59 7.56
N LEU A 63 15.38 5.56 6.74
CA LEU A 63 14.81 4.29 6.26
C LEU A 63 15.82 3.48 5.45
N ALA A 64 16.54 4.12 4.53
CA ALA A 64 17.58 3.47 3.74
C ALA A 64 18.69 2.87 4.63
N ALA A 65 19.13 3.63 5.65
CA ALA A 65 20.11 3.14 6.62
C ALA A 65 19.60 1.95 7.45
N GLN A 66 18.30 1.90 7.81
CA GLN A 66 17.72 0.74 8.51
C GLN A 66 17.68 -0.52 7.65
N LEU A 67 17.67 -0.36 6.33
CA LEU A 67 17.62 -1.46 5.36
C LEU A 67 19.01 -1.82 4.81
N ASP A 68 20.05 -1.10 5.23
CA ASP A 68 21.42 -1.20 4.69
C ASP A 68 21.48 -0.94 3.17
N LEU A 69 20.72 0.07 2.71
CA LEU A 69 20.58 0.44 1.31
C LEU A 69 21.10 1.86 1.02
N ALA A 70 21.53 2.08 -0.21
CA ALA A 70 21.62 3.44 -0.76
C ALA A 70 20.21 4.00 -1.05
N LEU A 71 20.06 5.34 -1.01
CA LEU A 71 18.78 5.98 -1.33
C LEU A 71 18.28 5.66 -2.75
N SER A 72 19.17 5.41 -3.68
CA SER A 72 18.87 5.02 -5.07
C SER A 72 18.26 3.63 -5.20
N GLN A 73 18.34 2.81 -4.15
CA GLN A 73 17.74 1.47 -4.09
C GLN A 73 16.36 1.47 -3.41
N LEU A 74 15.87 2.65 -2.97
CA LEU A 74 14.56 2.82 -2.33
C LEU A 74 13.55 3.39 -3.32
N TRP A 75 12.74 2.53 -3.92
CA TRP A 75 11.81 2.85 -5.00
C TRP A 75 10.42 3.17 -4.50
N LEU A 76 9.88 4.28 -4.97
CA LEU A 76 8.53 4.76 -4.69
C LEU A 76 7.99 5.46 -5.94
N PRO A 77 6.96 4.92 -6.61
CA PRO A 77 6.36 5.54 -7.80
C PRO A 77 5.48 6.73 -7.41
N ARG A 78 5.21 7.62 -8.35
CA ARG A 78 4.19 8.64 -8.20
C ARG A 78 2.83 8.08 -8.59
N GLN A 79 2.09 7.64 -7.59
CA GLN A 79 0.79 6.98 -7.72
C GLN A 79 -0.32 7.99 -8.00
N THR A 80 -1.20 7.67 -8.93
CA THR A 80 -2.37 8.49 -9.31
C THR A 80 -3.67 7.68 -9.41
N HIS A 81 -3.72 6.52 -8.74
CA HIS A 81 -4.85 5.59 -8.69
C HIS A 81 -5.16 4.97 -10.06
N THR A 82 -4.12 4.66 -10.81
CA THR A 82 -4.19 3.92 -12.07
C THR A 82 -4.17 2.41 -11.84
N ASP A 83 -3.95 1.65 -12.89
CA ASP A 83 -3.61 0.23 -12.87
C ASP A 83 -2.28 -0.03 -13.62
N ASN A 84 -1.45 1.02 -13.76
CA ASN A 84 -0.13 0.92 -14.37
C ASN A 84 0.86 0.23 -13.44
N ILE A 85 1.68 -0.65 -14.03
CA ILE A 85 2.67 -1.48 -13.35
C ILE A 85 4.03 -1.22 -13.98
N ALA A 86 5.06 -0.99 -13.17
CA ALA A 86 6.43 -0.88 -13.64
C ALA A 86 7.30 -2.01 -13.06
N CYS A 87 8.26 -2.49 -13.86
CA CYS A 87 9.23 -3.49 -13.42
C CYS A 87 10.58 -2.81 -13.15
N ILE A 88 11.09 -2.98 -11.93
CA ILE A 88 12.43 -2.56 -11.51
C ILE A 88 13.36 -3.75 -11.75
N ASP A 89 13.66 -4.00 -13.01
CA ASP A 89 14.55 -5.06 -13.47
C ASP A 89 15.91 -4.49 -13.92
N ARG A 90 16.82 -5.34 -14.37
CA ARG A 90 18.15 -4.92 -14.83
C ARG A 90 18.08 -3.89 -15.97
N ALA A 91 17.11 -4.00 -16.88
CA ALA A 91 16.93 -3.05 -17.96
C ALA A 91 16.53 -1.67 -17.44
N PHE A 92 15.56 -1.60 -16.52
CA PHE A 92 15.17 -0.38 -15.85
C PHE A 92 16.36 0.24 -15.07
N LEU A 93 17.12 -0.56 -14.33
CA LEU A 93 18.27 -0.06 -13.55
C LEU A 93 19.42 0.48 -14.41
N SER A 94 19.48 0.09 -15.69
CA SER A 94 20.46 0.61 -16.65
C SER A 94 20.06 1.94 -17.29
N LEU A 95 18.81 2.41 -17.10
CA LEU A 95 18.35 3.69 -17.62
C LEU A 95 19.01 4.86 -16.89
N PRO A 96 19.19 6.02 -17.56
CA PRO A 96 19.51 7.28 -16.89
C PRO A 96 18.49 7.62 -15.81
N GLN A 97 18.93 8.28 -14.74
CA GLN A 97 18.08 8.58 -13.57
C GLN A 97 16.81 9.36 -13.93
N ASP A 98 16.88 10.29 -14.87
CA ASP A 98 15.71 11.06 -15.32
C ASP A 98 14.70 10.20 -16.09
N GLU A 99 15.14 9.16 -16.79
CA GLU A 99 14.28 8.18 -17.44
C GLU A 99 13.65 7.23 -16.42
N GLN A 100 14.42 6.80 -15.42
CA GLN A 100 13.86 6.01 -14.30
C GLN A 100 12.74 6.77 -13.59
N LEU A 101 12.94 8.07 -13.28
CA LEU A 101 11.91 8.90 -12.64
C LEU A 101 10.67 9.06 -13.52
N ARG A 102 10.84 9.29 -14.84
CA ARG A 102 9.70 9.37 -15.78
C ARG A 102 8.94 8.04 -15.88
N ALA A 103 9.64 6.92 -15.86
CA ALA A 103 9.01 5.60 -15.92
C ALA A 103 8.20 5.24 -14.66
N LEU A 104 8.38 5.98 -13.57
CA LEU A 104 7.64 5.82 -12.31
C LEU A 104 6.49 6.82 -12.13
N GLU A 105 6.23 7.68 -13.11
CA GLU A 105 5.06 8.57 -13.10
C GLU A 105 3.78 7.79 -13.41
N GLU A 106 2.71 8.07 -12.67
CA GLU A 106 1.40 7.44 -12.82
C GLU A 106 1.41 5.91 -12.70
N VAL A 107 2.30 5.37 -11.88
CA VAL A 107 2.46 3.94 -11.61
C VAL A 107 1.92 3.63 -10.22
N ASP A 108 1.09 2.59 -10.14
CA ASP A 108 0.44 2.18 -8.89
C ASP A 108 0.88 0.76 -8.42
N ALA A 109 1.73 0.07 -9.19
CA ALA A 109 2.37 -1.16 -8.75
C ALA A 109 3.81 -1.29 -9.27
N LEU A 110 4.68 -1.87 -8.45
CA LEU A 110 6.06 -2.18 -8.79
C LEU A 110 6.29 -3.68 -8.69
N ILE A 111 7.09 -4.23 -9.60
CA ILE A 111 7.61 -5.62 -9.56
C ILE A 111 9.13 -5.56 -9.64
N THR A 112 9.83 -6.45 -8.93
CA THR A 112 11.28 -6.60 -9.05
C THR A 112 11.72 -8.05 -8.90
N ASP A 113 12.76 -8.43 -9.65
CA ASP A 113 13.56 -9.64 -9.51
C ASP A 113 14.97 -9.33 -8.96
N GLN A 114 15.23 -8.05 -8.62
CA GLN A 114 16.54 -7.60 -8.18
C GLN A 114 16.63 -7.61 -6.65
N PRO A 115 17.56 -8.37 -6.04
CA PRO A 115 17.81 -8.31 -4.61
C PRO A 115 18.37 -6.94 -4.21
N GLU A 116 18.24 -6.60 -2.93
CA GLU A 116 18.71 -5.33 -2.36
C GLU A 116 18.09 -4.06 -2.98
N HIS A 117 17.01 -4.21 -3.73
CA HIS A 117 16.16 -3.12 -4.16
C HIS A 117 14.84 -3.17 -3.39
N CYS A 118 14.58 -2.12 -2.60
CA CYS A 118 13.34 -2.00 -1.84
C CYS A 118 12.29 -1.30 -2.69
N ILE A 119 11.26 -2.04 -3.09
CA ILE A 119 10.11 -1.51 -3.80
C ILE A 119 8.94 -1.31 -2.83
N GLY A 120 8.20 -0.22 -2.99
CA GLY A 120 7.06 0.02 -2.12
C GLY A 120 6.10 1.05 -2.68
N VAL A 121 4.94 1.15 -2.03
CA VAL A 121 3.85 2.06 -2.37
C VAL A 121 3.44 2.91 -1.18
N SER A 122 2.92 4.10 -1.47
CA SER A 122 2.41 5.06 -0.48
C SER A 122 0.91 4.92 -0.32
N THR A 123 0.42 4.82 0.90
CA THR A 123 -1.02 4.78 1.18
C THR A 123 -1.40 5.69 2.36
N ALA A 124 -2.65 6.13 2.36
CA ALA A 124 -3.38 6.66 3.51
C ALA A 124 -4.85 6.28 3.27
N ASP A 125 -5.25 5.12 3.76
CA ASP A 125 -6.53 4.42 3.63
C ASP A 125 -6.63 3.36 2.53
N CYS A 126 -6.07 3.59 1.33
CA CYS A 126 -6.00 2.55 0.28
C CYS A 126 -5.23 1.33 0.77
N ILE A 127 -5.51 0.15 0.21
CA ILE A 127 -4.89 -1.11 0.62
C ILE A 127 -3.54 -1.29 -0.08
N PRO A 128 -2.42 -1.31 0.65
CA PRO A 128 -1.15 -1.73 0.09
C PRO A 128 -1.07 -3.26 0.09
N ILE A 129 -0.59 -3.85 -1.01
CA ILE A 129 -0.45 -5.29 -1.14
C ILE A 129 0.99 -5.61 -1.52
N LEU A 130 1.62 -6.52 -0.79
CA LEU A 130 2.93 -7.07 -1.10
C LEU A 130 2.74 -8.51 -1.58
N LEU A 131 3.38 -8.86 -2.70
CA LEU A 131 3.44 -10.22 -3.21
C LEU A 131 4.89 -10.68 -3.23
N PHE A 132 5.11 -11.96 -2.95
CA PHE A 132 6.44 -12.59 -3.04
C PHE A 132 6.35 -14.01 -3.57
N ASP A 133 7.08 -14.28 -4.64
CA ASP A 133 7.33 -15.60 -5.18
C ASP A 133 8.71 -16.09 -4.70
N PRO A 134 8.77 -17.01 -3.73
CA PRO A 134 10.05 -17.49 -3.19
C PRO A 134 10.82 -18.40 -4.16
N LYS A 135 10.14 -19.02 -5.15
CA LYS A 135 10.77 -19.94 -6.10
C LYS A 135 11.52 -19.17 -7.19
N ASN A 136 10.85 -18.18 -7.78
CA ASN A 136 11.46 -17.38 -8.85
C ASN A 136 12.15 -16.12 -8.32
N ARG A 137 12.08 -15.86 -6.98
CA ARG A 137 12.66 -14.68 -6.33
C ARG A 137 12.16 -13.38 -6.98
N VAL A 138 10.85 -13.20 -6.99
CA VAL A 138 10.18 -12.01 -7.53
C VAL A 138 9.27 -11.41 -6.46
N ALA A 139 9.36 -10.11 -6.29
CA ALA A 139 8.54 -9.36 -5.35
C ALA A 139 7.71 -8.31 -6.06
N ALA A 140 6.53 -7.96 -5.49
CA ALA A 140 5.71 -6.85 -5.95
C ALA A 140 5.18 -6.04 -4.77
N ALA A 141 4.95 -4.73 -5.02
CA ALA A 141 4.27 -3.81 -4.12
C ALA A 141 3.18 -3.08 -4.92
N ILE A 142 1.93 -3.10 -4.42
CA ILE A 142 0.74 -2.66 -5.15
C ILE A 142 -0.05 -1.68 -4.30
N HIS A 143 -0.45 -0.55 -4.89
CA HIS A 143 -1.39 0.40 -4.32
C HIS A 143 -2.80 0.09 -4.83
N ALA A 144 -3.63 -0.53 -4.02
CA ALA A 144 -5.00 -0.88 -4.36
C ALA A 144 -6.00 0.08 -3.68
N GLY A 145 -6.18 1.27 -4.26
CA GLY A 145 -7.35 2.12 -4.00
C GLY A 145 -8.58 1.57 -4.73
N TRP A 146 -9.80 2.11 -4.47
CA TRP A 146 -11.01 1.59 -5.09
C TRP A 146 -10.95 1.57 -6.63
N ARG A 147 -10.29 2.56 -7.26
CA ARG A 147 -10.11 2.61 -8.72
C ARG A 147 -9.20 1.50 -9.22
N GLY A 148 -8.07 1.25 -8.55
CA GLY A 148 -7.17 0.16 -8.88
C GLY A 148 -7.80 -1.21 -8.62
N THR A 149 -8.58 -1.34 -7.53
CA THR A 149 -9.28 -2.58 -7.19
C THR A 149 -10.30 -2.95 -8.25
N ILE A 150 -11.18 -2.01 -8.66
CA ILE A 150 -12.18 -2.28 -9.71
C ILE A 150 -11.55 -2.57 -11.08
N LYS A 151 -10.33 -2.10 -11.30
CA LYS A 151 -9.53 -2.40 -12.49
C LYS A 151 -8.67 -3.66 -12.33
N HIS A 152 -8.79 -4.37 -11.21
CA HIS A 152 -8.09 -5.61 -10.90
C HIS A 152 -6.55 -5.47 -10.88
N ILE A 153 -6.02 -4.39 -10.30
CA ILE A 153 -4.57 -4.14 -10.29
C ILE A 153 -3.78 -5.27 -9.64
N ALA A 154 -4.30 -5.90 -8.59
CA ALA A 154 -3.64 -7.02 -7.91
C ALA A 154 -3.53 -8.25 -8.83
N THR A 155 -4.63 -8.64 -9.49
CA THR A 155 -4.66 -9.75 -10.47
C THR A 155 -3.77 -9.45 -11.66
N LYS A 156 -3.81 -8.22 -12.21
CA LYS A 156 -2.93 -7.79 -13.31
C LYS A 156 -1.46 -7.87 -12.96
N THR A 157 -1.09 -7.47 -11.73
CA THR A 157 0.29 -7.57 -11.24
C THR A 157 0.72 -9.02 -11.15
N LEU A 158 -0.11 -9.91 -10.60
CA LEU A 158 0.15 -11.33 -10.53
C LEU A 158 0.29 -11.96 -11.93
N CYS A 159 -0.59 -11.63 -12.86
CA CYS A 159 -0.50 -12.06 -14.27
C CYS A 159 0.82 -11.59 -14.92
N LEU A 160 1.27 -10.38 -14.65
CA LEU A 160 2.55 -9.89 -15.16
C LEU A 160 3.75 -10.64 -14.55
N MET A 161 3.69 -10.98 -13.25
CA MET A 161 4.69 -11.84 -12.61
C MET A 161 4.74 -13.21 -13.28
N GLN A 162 3.58 -13.83 -13.59
CA GLN A 162 3.52 -15.09 -14.32
C GLN A 162 4.16 -14.98 -15.71
N GLN A 163 3.79 -13.96 -16.48
CA GLN A 163 4.23 -13.78 -17.86
C GLN A 163 5.74 -13.50 -17.98
N ARG A 164 6.28 -12.67 -17.08
CA ARG A 164 7.68 -12.22 -17.18
C ARG A 164 8.66 -13.09 -16.44
N TYR A 165 8.24 -13.70 -15.33
CA TYR A 165 9.15 -14.36 -14.41
C TYR A 165 8.79 -15.86 -14.18
N GLY A 166 7.72 -16.34 -14.80
CA GLY A 166 7.29 -17.72 -14.64
C GLY A 166 6.69 -18.04 -13.27
N THR A 167 6.25 -17.01 -12.55
CA THR A 167 5.60 -17.16 -11.23
C THR A 167 4.40 -18.08 -11.33
N CYS A 168 4.33 -19.08 -10.45
CA CYS A 168 3.12 -19.88 -10.25
C CYS A 168 2.30 -19.26 -9.11
N PRO A 169 1.04 -18.84 -9.33
CA PRO A 169 0.24 -18.17 -8.32
C PRO A 169 0.14 -18.93 -7.00
N THR A 170 0.04 -20.26 -7.05
CA THR A 170 -0.04 -21.11 -5.87
C THR A 170 1.24 -21.14 -5.02
N ASP A 171 2.34 -20.56 -5.51
CA ASP A 171 3.60 -20.44 -4.77
C ASP A 171 3.78 -19.04 -4.15
N VAL A 172 2.90 -18.07 -4.51
CA VAL A 172 3.01 -16.67 -4.10
C VAL A 172 2.47 -16.46 -2.68
N LEU A 173 3.23 -15.75 -1.88
CA LEU A 173 2.81 -15.25 -0.56
C LEU A 173 2.34 -13.81 -0.70
N ALA A 174 1.20 -13.47 -0.09
CA ALA A 174 0.63 -12.14 -0.10
C ALA A 174 0.50 -11.55 1.30
N GLN A 175 0.77 -10.25 1.44
CA GLN A 175 0.52 -9.46 2.65
C GLN A 175 -0.22 -8.19 2.30
N LEU A 176 -1.45 -8.04 2.78
CA LEU A 176 -2.16 -6.77 2.78
C LEU A 176 -1.74 -5.97 4.01
N GLY A 177 -1.29 -4.73 3.81
CA GLY A 177 -0.91 -3.82 4.89
C GLY A 177 -2.10 -3.06 5.49
N PRO A 178 -1.85 -2.09 6.41
CA PRO A 178 -2.88 -1.26 7.00
C PRO A 178 -3.65 -0.45 5.95
N GLY A 179 -4.97 -0.45 6.04
CA GLY A 179 -5.87 0.31 5.19
C GLY A 179 -7.14 0.70 5.94
N ILE A 180 -8.06 1.38 5.28
CA ILE A 180 -9.33 1.74 5.89
C ILE A 180 -10.26 0.54 5.96
N SER A 181 -10.92 0.33 7.10
CA SER A 181 -11.87 -0.78 7.29
C SER A 181 -13.25 -0.47 6.70
N LEU A 182 -14.06 -1.51 6.45
CA LEU A 182 -15.46 -1.40 6.06
C LEU A 182 -16.23 -0.40 6.93
N ALA A 183 -16.08 -0.48 8.26
CA ALA A 183 -16.82 0.37 9.20
C ALA A 183 -16.50 1.86 9.06
N ALA A 184 -15.32 2.22 8.54
CA ALA A 184 -14.85 3.60 8.40
C ALA A 184 -14.90 4.12 6.94
N TYR A 185 -15.10 3.24 5.96
CA TYR A 185 -15.01 3.61 4.56
C TYR A 185 -16.38 3.82 3.92
N GLU A 186 -17.08 4.87 4.38
CA GLU A 186 -18.27 5.37 3.70
C GLU A 186 -17.89 5.88 2.30
N VAL A 187 -18.64 5.50 1.27
CA VAL A 187 -18.45 5.90 -0.12
C VAL A 187 -19.76 6.44 -0.70
N GLY A 188 -19.69 7.08 -1.87
CA GLY A 188 -20.89 7.45 -2.62
C GLY A 188 -21.52 6.27 -3.35
N GLU A 189 -22.79 6.37 -3.71
CA GLU A 189 -23.51 5.33 -4.49
C GLU A 189 -22.83 5.04 -5.83
N GLU A 190 -22.20 6.06 -6.42
CA GLU A 190 -21.48 5.95 -7.68
C GLU A 190 -20.25 5.03 -7.56
N VAL A 191 -19.64 4.94 -6.36
CA VAL A 191 -18.55 4.00 -6.08
C VAL A 191 -19.10 2.63 -5.71
N ALA A 192 -20.10 2.58 -4.83
CA ALA A 192 -20.69 1.33 -4.37
C ALA A 192 -21.26 0.52 -5.53
N SER A 193 -21.95 1.17 -6.47
CA SER A 193 -22.55 0.52 -7.64
C SER A 193 -21.53 -0.19 -8.52
N LEU A 194 -20.30 0.30 -8.62
CA LEU A 194 -19.23 -0.35 -9.38
C LEU A 194 -18.85 -1.72 -8.82
N PHE A 195 -19.01 -1.94 -7.51
CA PHE A 195 -18.68 -3.20 -6.84
C PHE A 195 -19.87 -4.15 -6.72
N THR A 196 -21.08 -3.71 -7.05
CA THR A 196 -22.32 -4.51 -6.91
C THR A 196 -22.89 -4.97 -8.25
N THR A 197 -22.31 -4.55 -9.39
CA THR A 197 -22.75 -5.05 -10.69
C THR A 197 -22.36 -6.51 -10.88
N PRO A 198 -23.18 -7.33 -11.56
CA PRO A 198 -22.82 -8.72 -11.87
C PRO A 198 -21.50 -8.86 -12.63
N GLU A 199 -21.21 -7.91 -13.51
CA GLU A 199 -19.99 -7.88 -14.33
C GLU A 199 -18.72 -7.63 -13.51
N ALA A 200 -18.83 -6.96 -12.38
CA ALA A 200 -17.71 -6.73 -11.47
C ALA A 200 -17.30 -7.99 -10.69
N GLY A 201 -18.24 -8.93 -10.54
CA GLY A 201 -18.00 -10.26 -9.97
C GLY A 201 -17.70 -10.29 -8.46
N PHE A 202 -17.70 -9.16 -7.77
CA PHE A 202 -17.41 -9.12 -6.34
C PHE A 202 -18.52 -9.73 -5.48
N PRO A 203 -18.19 -10.38 -4.35
CA PRO A 203 -19.19 -10.83 -3.39
C PRO A 203 -20.03 -9.64 -2.89
N SER A 204 -21.33 -9.85 -2.72
CA SER A 204 -22.24 -8.79 -2.23
C SER A 204 -21.84 -8.23 -0.84
N ALA A 205 -21.09 -9.01 -0.06
CA ALA A 205 -20.61 -8.62 1.26
C ALA A 205 -19.53 -7.51 1.23
N VAL A 206 -18.91 -7.20 0.07
CA VAL A 206 -17.93 -6.12 -0.03
C VAL A 206 -18.57 -4.73 0.10
N VAL A 207 -19.89 -4.60 -0.14
CA VAL A 207 -20.62 -3.36 0.08
C VAL A 207 -21.67 -3.59 1.17
N SER A 208 -21.73 -2.71 2.16
CA SER A 208 -22.68 -2.76 3.26
C SER A 208 -23.38 -1.42 3.41
N TYR A 209 -24.66 -1.45 3.82
CA TYR A 209 -25.48 -0.27 4.13
C TYR A 209 -25.82 -0.26 5.62
N PRO A 210 -24.88 0.12 6.50
CA PRO A 210 -25.12 0.10 7.94
C PRO A 210 -26.21 1.12 8.32
N SER A 211 -27.18 0.70 9.10
CA SER A 211 -28.20 1.61 9.65
C SER A 211 -27.58 2.44 10.77
N THR A 212 -27.03 3.59 10.44
CA THR A 212 -26.33 4.48 11.38
C THR A 212 -27.23 5.60 11.94
N SER A 213 -28.42 5.82 11.37
CA SER A 213 -29.31 6.90 11.76
C SER A 213 -30.46 6.40 12.65
N ALA A 214 -30.65 7.07 13.79
CA ALA A 214 -31.87 6.93 14.58
C ALA A 214 -33.12 7.49 13.87
N ASN A 215 -32.94 8.18 12.74
CA ASN A 215 -34.02 8.71 11.92
C ASN A 215 -34.25 7.76 10.71
N PRO A 216 -35.41 7.06 10.66
CA PRO A 216 -35.72 6.14 9.57
C PRO A 216 -35.90 6.81 8.19
N SER A 217 -35.98 8.15 8.13
CA SER A 217 -36.09 8.91 6.90
C SER A 217 -34.72 9.17 6.22
N VAL A 218 -33.62 8.82 6.88
CA VAL A 218 -32.27 8.98 6.30
C VAL A 218 -31.84 7.64 5.73
N SER A 219 -31.67 7.56 4.41
CA SER A 219 -31.14 6.35 3.74
C SER A 219 -29.74 6.05 4.24
N PRO A 220 -29.44 4.78 4.56
CA PRO A 220 -28.09 4.37 4.90
C PRO A 220 -27.10 4.69 3.76
N ARG A 221 -25.93 5.17 4.09
CA ARG A 221 -24.87 5.34 3.09
C ARG A 221 -24.06 4.07 2.93
N PRO A 222 -23.63 3.75 1.69
CA PRO A 222 -22.85 2.55 1.47
C PRO A 222 -21.44 2.68 2.08
N HIS A 223 -20.96 1.55 2.61
CA HIS A 223 -19.60 1.34 3.05
C HIS A 223 -18.97 0.25 2.19
N LEU A 224 -17.72 0.44 1.82
CA LEU A 224 -16.97 -0.49 0.97
C LEU A 224 -15.88 -1.22 1.78
N ASP A 225 -15.89 -2.55 1.75
CA ASP A 225 -14.79 -3.38 2.25
C ASP A 225 -13.73 -3.54 1.15
N LEU A 226 -12.85 -2.56 1.07
CA LEU A 226 -11.78 -2.56 0.07
C LEU A 226 -10.76 -3.67 0.34
N GLN A 227 -10.59 -4.07 1.59
CA GLN A 227 -9.71 -5.16 1.99
C GLN A 227 -10.27 -6.51 1.53
N ALA A 228 -11.55 -6.79 1.82
CA ALA A 228 -12.21 -8.01 1.37
C ALA A 228 -12.27 -8.10 -0.16
N ALA A 229 -12.51 -6.99 -0.86
CA ALA A 229 -12.49 -6.95 -2.32
C ALA A 229 -11.12 -7.36 -2.89
N ASN A 230 -10.01 -6.88 -2.30
CA ASN A 230 -8.67 -7.27 -2.77
C ASN A 230 -8.28 -8.69 -2.36
N VAL A 231 -8.73 -9.20 -1.20
CA VAL A 231 -8.57 -10.61 -0.84
C VAL A 231 -9.28 -11.49 -1.87
N PHE A 232 -10.53 -11.18 -2.21
CA PHE A 232 -11.30 -11.90 -3.22
C PHE A 232 -10.56 -11.98 -4.57
N LEU A 233 -10.01 -10.85 -5.05
CA LEU A 233 -9.25 -10.83 -6.30
C LEU A 233 -7.97 -11.69 -6.24
N LEU A 234 -7.33 -11.78 -5.10
CA LEU A 234 -6.13 -12.60 -4.92
C LEU A 234 -6.48 -14.09 -4.83
N GLU A 235 -7.62 -14.45 -4.22
CA GLU A 235 -8.09 -15.84 -4.11
C GLU A 235 -8.39 -16.50 -5.47
N GLU A 236 -8.55 -15.72 -6.55
CA GLU A 236 -8.66 -16.26 -7.90
C GLU A 236 -7.40 -17.02 -8.33
N GLY A 237 -6.26 -16.74 -7.72
CA GLY A 237 -4.98 -17.37 -8.06
C GLY A 237 -4.21 -17.93 -6.86
N LEU A 238 -4.35 -17.36 -5.67
CA LEU A 238 -3.61 -17.73 -4.47
C LEU A 238 -4.48 -18.55 -3.51
N PRO A 239 -3.94 -19.59 -2.87
CA PRO A 239 -4.58 -20.22 -1.72
C PRO A 239 -4.79 -19.21 -0.57
N LEU A 240 -5.96 -19.25 0.09
CA LEU A 240 -6.31 -18.30 1.15
C LEU A 240 -5.29 -18.28 2.30
N GLU A 241 -4.71 -19.42 2.65
CA GLU A 241 -3.69 -19.55 3.70
C GLU A 241 -2.37 -18.82 3.39
N GLN A 242 -2.16 -18.44 2.13
CA GLN A 242 -1.00 -17.64 1.68
C GLN A 242 -1.30 -16.13 1.70
N ILE A 243 -2.54 -15.74 1.96
CA ILE A 243 -2.96 -14.33 2.02
C ILE A 243 -3.05 -13.90 3.48
N ARG A 244 -2.14 -13.02 3.89
CA ARG A 244 -2.13 -12.43 5.22
C ARG A 244 -2.67 -11.02 5.18
N VAL A 245 -3.42 -10.65 6.20
CA VAL A 245 -4.11 -9.36 6.26
C VAL A 245 -3.75 -8.64 7.55
N SER A 246 -3.38 -7.37 7.43
CA SER A 246 -3.14 -6.52 8.60
C SER A 246 -4.45 -6.25 9.35
N PRO A 247 -4.47 -6.36 10.68
CA PRO A 247 -5.68 -6.10 11.47
C PRO A 247 -5.92 -4.59 11.72
N PHE A 248 -5.04 -3.72 11.24
CA PHE A 248 -5.09 -2.29 11.54
C PHE A 248 -5.92 -1.51 10.53
N CYS A 249 -6.92 -0.78 11.04
CA CYS A 249 -7.64 0.24 10.28
C CYS A 249 -6.92 1.59 10.44
N THR A 250 -6.52 2.21 9.34
CA THR A 250 -5.80 3.51 9.33
C THR A 250 -6.62 4.64 9.95
N PHE A 251 -7.95 4.63 9.76
CA PHE A 251 -8.85 5.65 10.29
C PHE A 251 -8.97 5.58 11.83
N THR A 252 -9.11 4.38 12.40
CA THR A 252 -9.28 4.19 13.86
C THR A 252 -7.95 4.22 14.60
N HIS A 253 -6.83 3.88 13.92
CA HIS A 253 -5.48 3.93 14.47
C HIS A 253 -4.67 5.11 13.89
N SER A 254 -5.31 6.28 13.78
CA SER A 254 -4.70 7.47 13.17
C SER A 254 -3.56 8.10 14.01
N ASP A 255 -3.37 7.68 15.23
CA ASP A 255 -2.18 7.94 16.06
C ASP A 255 -0.95 7.17 15.58
N SER A 256 -1.15 6.03 14.94
CA SER A 256 -0.10 5.12 14.47
C SER A 256 0.06 5.12 12.94
N PHE A 257 -0.99 5.44 12.19
CA PHE A 257 -1.00 5.42 10.73
C PHE A 257 -1.60 6.70 10.14
N PHE A 258 -1.13 7.10 8.97
CA PHE A 258 -1.76 8.17 8.21
C PHE A 258 -3.07 7.68 7.60
N SER A 259 -4.09 8.55 7.69
CA SER A 259 -5.41 8.32 7.08
C SER A 259 -5.87 9.60 6.41
N ALA A 260 -6.06 9.59 5.10
CA ALA A 260 -6.57 10.74 4.35
C ALA A 260 -8.01 11.06 4.73
N ARG A 261 -8.83 10.05 5.07
CA ARG A 261 -10.20 10.21 5.56
C ARG A 261 -10.23 10.96 6.90
N ARG A 262 -9.24 10.73 7.78
CA ARG A 262 -9.18 11.32 9.13
C ARG A 262 -8.45 12.65 9.14
N LEU A 263 -7.35 12.77 8.40
CA LEU A 263 -6.40 13.89 8.47
C LEU A 263 -6.53 14.85 7.28
N GLY A 264 -7.32 14.49 6.28
CA GLY A 264 -7.39 15.20 5.00
C GLY A 264 -6.37 14.70 3.97
N ILE A 265 -6.58 15.08 2.71
CA ILE A 265 -5.73 14.67 1.60
C ILE A 265 -4.29 15.22 1.71
N GLN A 266 -4.14 16.40 2.33
CA GLN A 266 -2.85 17.01 2.63
C GLN A 266 -2.34 16.46 3.97
N SER A 267 -1.83 15.25 3.94
CA SER A 267 -1.27 14.54 5.09
C SER A 267 -0.14 13.61 4.63
N GLY A 268 0.61 13.08 5.60
CA GLY A 268 1.64 12.07 5.32
C GLY A 268 1.07 10.78 4.75
N ARG A 269 1.99 9.89 4.38
CA ARG A 269 1.66 8.56 3.82
C ARG A 269 2.41 7.47 4.56
N ILE A 270 1.78 6.31 4.63
CA ILE A 270 2.40 5.04 5.00
C ILE A 270 3.16 4.54 3.77
N TYR A 271 4.39 4.14 3.92
CA TYR A 271 5.15 3.42 2.88
C TYR A 271 5.14 1.94 3.23
N THR A 272 4.49 1.14 2.40
CA THR A 272 4.46 -0.32 2.53
C THR A 272 5.36 -0.92 1.46
N ALA A 273 6.34 -1.70 1.87
CA ALA A 273 7.46 -2.08 1.02
C ALA A 273 7.96 -3.49 1.27
N ILE A 274 8.63 -4.02 0.26
CA ILE A 274 9.29 -5.32 0.28
C ILE A 274 10.66 -5.22 -0.38
N MET A 275 11.62 -5.94 0.18
CA MET A 275 12.98 -6.07 -0.34
C MET A 275 13.42 -7.52 -0.23
N MET A 276 13.96 -8.09 -1.29
CA MET A 276 14.62 -9.40 -1.26
C MET A 276 16.04 -9.23 -0.73
N LYS A 277 16.43 -10.11 0.19
CA LYS A 277 17.82 -10.25 0.65
C LYS A 277 18.65 -10.99 -0.40
N GLU A 278 19.98 -10.86 -0.34
CA GLU A 278 20.90 -11.68 -1.16
C GLU A 278 20.67 -13.19 -1.03
#